data_0547e6a9992877ecaff5e7762db4b0b0
#
_entry.id   0547e6a9992877ecaff5e7762db4b0b0
#
_cell.length_a   1.000
_cell.length_b   1.000
_cell.length_c   1.000
_cell.angle_alpha   90.00
_cell.angle_beta   90.00
_cell.angle_gamma   90.00
#
_symmetry.space_group_name_H-M   'P 1'
#
loop_
_entity.id
_entity.type
_entity.pdbx_description
1 polymer ?
#
loop_
_entity_poly.entity_id
_entity_poly.type
_entity_poly.pdbx_seq_one_letter_code
_entity_poly.pdbx_strand_id
1 'polypeptide(L)'
;PVLNEMGLPLGVVTSINASVRHVGEVIGMASHAGTTPMDRRRDAACAVAELALYCERRAAQDGDSVATIGLLNVPGGSINVVPGRC
;
A
#
# COMPACT_ATOMS: atom_id res chain seq x y z
N PRO A 1 -9.99 -11.71 -7.82
CA PRO A 1 -9.51 -11.16 -6.56
C PRO A 1 -9.06 -9.72 -6.68
N VAL A 2 -9.22 -8.96 -5.64
CA VAL A 2 -8.88 -7.53 -5.62
C VAL A 2 -7.41 -7.29 -5.96
N LEU A 3 -6.51 -8.11 -5.43
CA LEU A 3 -5.07 -7.93 -5.67
C LEU A 3 -4.70 -8.10 -7.13
N ASN A 4 -5.33 -9.04 -7.83
CA ASN A 4 -5.10 -9.22 -9.26
C ASN A 4 -5.60 -8.02 -10.06
N GLU A 5 -6.74 -7.45 -9.68
CA GLU A 5 -7.27 -6.25 -10.33
C GLU A 5 -6.32 -5.07 -10.20
N MET A 6 -5.58 -4.98 -9.12
CA MET A 6 -4.61 -3.92 -8.88
C MET A 6 -3.24 -4.20 -9.50
N GLY A 7 -3.01 -5.41 -9.98
CA GLY A 7 -1.72 -5.79 -10.56
C GLY A 7 -0.57 -5.83 -9.55
N LEU A 8 -0.87 -6.04 -8.28
CA LEU A 8 0.15 -6.07 -7.23
C LEU A 8 0.80 -7.44 -7.13
N PRO A 9 2.15 -7.51 -7.02
CA PRO A 9 2.87 -8.77 -6.94
C PRO A 9 2.88 -9.34 -5.53
N LEU A 10 1.72 -9.47 -4.91
CA LEU A 10 1.58 -10.01 -3.56
C LEU A 10 1.20 -11.48 -3.61
N GLY A 11 1.81 -12.27 -2.73
CA GLY A 11 1.39 -13.64 -2.53
C GLY A 11 0.01 -13.68 -1.88
N VAL A 12 -0.83 -14.57 -2.36
CA VAL A 12 -2.19 -14.70 -1.86
C VAL A 12 -2.39 -16.10 -1.29
N VAL A 13 -2.80 -16.15 -0.04
CA VAL A 13 -3.27 -17.39 0.58
C VAL A 13 -4.73 -17.18 0.93
N THR A 14 -5.61 -17.94 0.29
CA THR A 14 -7.04 -17.83 0.52
C THR A 14 -7.57 -19.02 1.29
N SER A 15 -8.52 -18.75 2.15
CA SER A 15 -9.24 -19.78 2.89
C SER A 15 -10.71 -19.41 2.93
N ILE A 16 -11.54 -20.41 2.78
CA ILE A 16 -12.99 -20.24 2.86
C ILE A 16 -13.38 -19.95 4.31
N ASN A 17 -14.20 -18.92 4.52
CA ASN A 17 -14.73 -18.54 5.82
C ASN A 17 -13.67 -18.13 6.84
N ALA A 18 -12.53 -17.66 6.37
CA ALA A 18 -11.47 -17.21 7.25
C ALA A 18 -10.95 -15.86 6.80
N SER A 19 -10.29 -15.16 7.73
CA SER A 19 -9.60 -13.93 7.42
C SER A 19 -8.41 -14.24 6.52
N VAL A 20 -8.22 -13.42 5.49
CA VAL A 20 -7.05 -13.47 4.62
C VAL A 20 -6.12 -12.35 5.04
N ARG A 21 -4.86 -12.68 5.28
CA ARG A 21 -3.85 -11.71 5.68
C ARG A 21 -2.73 -11.69 4.67
N HIS A 22 -2.32 -10.48 4.33
CA HIS A 22 -1.22 -10.28 3.40
C HIS A 22 -0.18 -9.37 4.05
N VAL A 23 1.07 -9.67 3.79
CA VAL A 23 2.18 -8.78 4.10
C VAL A 23 2.85 -8.47 2.79
N GLY A 24 3.05 -7.20 2.52
CA GLY A 24 3.65 -6.76 1.28
C GLY A 24 4.57 -5.58 1.50
N GLU A 25 5.33 -5.27 0.48
CA GLU A 25 6.22 -4.13 0.48
C GLU A 25 6.08 -3.39 -0.83
N VAL A 26 5.95 -2.06 -0.75
CA VAL A 26 6.02 -1.17 -1.90
C VAL A 26 7.40 -0.51 -1.90
N ILE A 27 8.06 -0.58 -3.03
CA ILE A 27 9.39 -0.01 -3.21
C ILE A 27 9.28 1.18 -4.15
N GLY A 28 9.69 2.33 -3.66
CA GLY A 28 9.80 3.56 -4.44
C GLY A 28 11.24 4.00 -4.52
N MET A 29 11.48 5.29 -4.33
CA MET A 29 12.84 5.84 -4.31
C MET A 29 12.95 6.89 -3.21
N ALA A 30 13.86 6.67 -2.29
CA ALA A 30 14.14 7.65 -1.25
C ALA A 30 14.82 8.88 -1.86
N SER A 31 14.40 10.07 -1.45
CA SER A 31 14.97 11.32 -1.93
C SER A 31 14.70 12.42 -0.91
N HIS A 32 15.40 13.54 -1.06
CA HIS A 32 15.26 14.66 -0.12
C HIS A 32 13.87 15.29 -0.24
N ALA A 33 13.14 15.37 0.86
CA ALA A 33 11.75 15.82 0.85
C ALA A 33 11.61 17.31 0.52
N GLY A 34 12.61 18.13 0.88
CA GLY A 34 12.57 19.57 0.64
C GLY A 34 13.00 19.99 -0.77
N THR A 35 13.74 19.14 -1.49
CA THR A 35 14.34 19.52 -2.77
C THR A 35 13.89 18.67 -3.95
N THR A 36 13.27 17.53 -3.73
CA THR A 36 12.79 16.68 -4.82
C THR A 36 11.46 17.21 -5.34
N PRO A 37 11.38 17.61 -6.62
CA PRO A 37 10.11 18.06 -7.20
C PRO A 37 9.03 16.99 -7.09
N MET A 38 7.77 17.41 -6.95
CA MET A 38 6.65 16.49 -6.77
C MET A 38 6.50 15.51 -7.92
N ASP A 39 6.78 15.93 -9.14
CA ASP A 39 6.68 15.09 -10.33
C ASP A 39 7.82 14.08 -10.49
N ARG A 40 8.82 14.16 -9.63
CA ARG A 40 9.98 13.24 -9.63
C ARG A 40 10.03 12.34 -8.41
N ARG A 41 9.00 12.38 -7.58
CA ARG A 41 8.95 11.55 -6.38
C ARG A 41 8.42 10.17 -6.69
N ARG A 42 9.00 9.18 -6.01
CA ARG A 42 8.49 7.81 -5.98
C ARG A 42 8.28 7.43 -4.52
N ASP A 43 7.28 8.05 -3.92
CA ASP A 43 6.98 7.93 -2.50
C ASP A 43 6.22 6.62 -2.24
N ALA A 44 6.87 5.68 -1.57
CA ALA A 44 6.27 4.39 -1.27
C ALA A 44 5.09 4.51 -0.30
N ALA A 45 5.15 5.45 0.63
CA ALA A 45 4.05 5.66 1.57
C ALA A 45 2.80 6.20 0.88
N CYS A 46 2.95 7.09 -0.09
CA CYS A 46 1.81 7.58 -0.88
C CYS A 46 1.16 6.46 -1.68
N ALA A 47 1.96 5.57 -2.25
CA ALA A 47 1.44 4.41 -2.97
C ALA A 47 0.65 3.50 -2.04
N VAL A 48 1.13 3.25 -0.83
CA VAL A 48 0.40 2.44 0.15
C VAL A 48 -0.87 3.16 0.62
N ALA A 49 -0.83 4.47 0.76
CA ALA A 49 -2.02 5.24 1.12
C ALA A 49 -3.11 5.11 0.03
N GLU A 50 -2.74 5.18 -1.24
CA GLU A 50 -3.67 4.95 -2.34
C GLU A 50 -4.23 3.53 -2.32
N LEU A 51 -3.38 2.55 -2.04
CA LEU A 51 -3.81 1.15 -1.90
C LEU A 51 -4.84 1.01 -0.78
N ALA A 52 -4.61 1.63 0.37
CA ALA A 52 -5.53 1.59 1.50
C ALA A 52 -6.90 2.16 1.11
N LEU A 53 -6.92 3.30 0.45
CA LEU A 53 -8.16 3.92 0.00
C LEU A 53 -8.87 3.08 -1.06
N TYR A 54 -8.11 2.46 -1.95
CA TYR A 54 -8.68 1.56 -2.95
C TYR A 54 -9.35 0.35 -2.30
N CYS A 55 -8.67 -0.29 -1.35
CA CYS A 55 -9.21 -1.45 -0.65
C CYS A 55 -10.51 -1.10 0.08
N GLU A 56 -10.55 0.06 0.72
CA GLU A 56 -11.74 0.54 1.41
C GLU A 56 -12.91 0.72 0.43
N ARG A 57 -12.66 1.38 -0.70
CA ARG A 57 -13.71 1.59 -1.71
C ARG A 57 -14.19 0.28 -2.33
N ARG A 58 -13.27 -0.63 -2.65
CA ARG A 58 -13.62 -1.91 -3.27
C ARG A 58 -14.46 -2.78 -2.35
N ALA A 59 -14.09 -2.86 -1.09
CA ALA A 59 -14.86 -3.63 -0.12
C ALA A 59 -16.25 -3.04 0.09
N ALA A 60 -16.35 -1.71 0.15
CA ALA A 60 -17.64 -1.03 0.29
C ALA A 60 -18.56 -1.27 -0.92
N GLN A 61 -17.99 -1.32 -2.13
CA GLN A 61 -18.77 -1.59 -3.35
C GLN A 61 -19.29 -3.00 -3.39
N ASP A 62 -18.55 -3.95 -2.87
CA ASP A 62 -18.94 -5.35 -2.87
C ASP A 62 -20.13 -5.64 -1.93
N GLY A 63 -20.22 -4.92 -0.83
CA GLY A 63 -21.32 -5.05 0.12
C GLY A 63 -21.19 -6.17 1.13
N ASP A 64 -20.45 -7.23 0.79
CA ASP A 64 -20.24 -8.40 1.66
C ASP A 64 -18.80 -8.55 2.14
N SER A 65 -17.91 -7.73 1.63
CA SER A 65 -16.49 -7.81 1.95
C SER A 65 -16.07 -6.72 2.92
N VAL A 66 -15.05 -7.04 3.71
CA VAL A 66 -14.38 -6.05 4.54
C VAL A 66 -12.89 -6.09 4.24
N ALA A 67 -12.25 -4.94 4.26
CA ALA A 67 -10.82 -4.85 4.00
C ALA A 67 -10.22 -3.69 4.79
N THR A 68 -9.03 -3.91 5.33
CA THR A 68 -8.30 -2.87 6.02
C THR A 68 -6.80 -3.10 5.89
N ILE A 69 -6.03 -2.03 5.88
CA ILE A 69 -4.59 -2.09 6.08
C ILE A 69 -4.35 -1.69 7.54
N GLY A 70 -4.07 -2.68 8.38
CA GLY A 70 -4.00 -2.49 9.82
C GLY A 70 -2.62 -2.10 10.33
N LEU A 71 -1.59 -2.25 9.51
CA LEU A 71 -0.21 -1.93 9.91
C LEU A 71 0.54 -1.35 8.73
N LEU A 72 1.08 -0.16 8.90
CA LEU A 72 1.90 0.54 7.93
C LEU A 72 3.25 0.85 8.56
N ASN A 73 4.32 0.62 7.85
CA ASN A 73 5.66 0.89 8.34
C ASN A 73 6.55 1.45 7.24
N VAL A 74 7.27 2.52 7.55
CA VAL A 74 8.30 3.11 6.68
C VAL A 74 9.66 2.78 7.30
N PRO A 75 10.36 1.74 6.82
CA PRO A 75 11.64 1.37 7.39
C PRO A 75 12.65 2.51 7.23
N GLY A 76 13.32 2.86 8.32
CA GLY A 76 14.30 3.94 8.32
C GLY A 76 13.71 5.32 8.03
N GLY A 77 12.43 5.51 8.28
CA GLY A 77 11.72 6.76 7.96
C GLY A 77 12.33 7.98 8.62
N SER A 78 12.25 9.11 7.92
CA SER A 78 12.74 10.39 8.38
C SER A 78 11.83 11.50 7.89
N ILE A 79 11.71 12.57 8.66
CA ILE A 79 10.82 13.68 8.31
C ILE A 79 11.27 14.46 7.07
N ASN A 80 12.52 14.32 6.68
CA ASN A 80 13.07 15.05 5.53
C ASN A 80 13.45 14.15 4.36
N VAL A 81 12.99 12.92 4.35
CA VAL A 81 13.23 11.97 3.25
C VAL A 81 11.92 11.42 2.74
N VAL A 82 11.74 11.46 1.43
CA VAL A 82 10.62 10.81 0.76
C VAL A 82 10.76 9.30 0.97
N PRO A 83 9.72 8.61 1.49
CA PRO A 83 9.84 7.17 1.76
C PRO A 83 10.16 6.35 0.53
N GLY A 84 11.21 5.54 0.63
CA GLY A 84 11.61 4.62 -0.44
C GLY A 84 11.01 3.23 -0.29
N ARG A 85 10.47 2.92 0.88
CA ARG A 85 9.82 1.63 1.17
C ARG A 85 8.66 1.83 2.14
N CYS A 86 7.67 1.00 1.97
CA CYS A 86 6.54 0.96 2.91
C CYS A 86 5.89 -0.42 2.92
#